data_fbd0d21beac86f76d0f5bea9825528d8
#
_entry.id   fbd0d21beac86f76d0f5bea9825528d8
#
_cell.length_a   1.000
_cell.length_b   1.000
_cell.length_c   1.000
_cell.angle_alpha   90.00
_cell.angle_beta   90.00
_cell.angle_gamma   90.00
#
_symmetry.space_group_name_H-M   'P 1'
#
loop_
_entity.id
_entity.type
_entity.pdbx_description
1 polymer ?
#
loop_
_entity_poly.entity_id
_entity_poly.type
_entity_poly.pdbx_seq_one_letter_code
_entity_poly.pdbx_strand_id
1 'polypeptide(L)'
;MNNREDSQNPTFITLEVAAEMNTGTRITFVPGVQALYAEALKNICFVKQIPITRVLHPLMGIDKETGEDRQANLYNLTKQTSLPTMLHEEERPRNVWIEQLALAEQIGAPKSPSIIPESFELRAEMYGLCAIILAEDGLVWNMRILNDGPLGRKYGYSESASSSAPAKIINALKVIDAKLKSQEELNSKFLIGDELSAVDIY
;
A
#
# COMPACT_ATOMS: atom_id res chain seq x y z
N MET A 1 -32.98 -16.37 17.34
CA MET A 1 -33.12 -16.08 15.90
C MET A 1 -31.93 -15.23 15.50
N ASN A 2 -30.95 -15.85 14.86
CA ASN A 2 -29.69 -15.21 14.46
C ASN A 2 -29.90 -14.59 13.08
N ASN A 3 -30.10 -13.29 13.03
CA ASN A 3 -29.88 -12.54 11.80
C ASN A 3 -28.38 -12.29 11.67
N ARG A 4 -27.69 -13.19 11.01
CA ARG A 4 -26.44 -12.87 10.33
C ARG A 4 -26.86 -12.18 9.03
N GLU A 5 -26.97 -10.86 9.13
CA GLU A 5 -27.17 -10.01 7.97
C GLU A 5 -25.99 -10.18 7.00
N ASP A 6 -26.37 -10.34 5.76
CA ASP A 6 -25.58 -10.47 4.56
C ASP A 6 -24.23 -9.77 4.61
N SER A 7 -23.18 -10.56 4.46
CA SER A 7 -21.88 -10.09 4.00
C SER A 7 -22.07 -9.65 2.53
N GLN A 8 -22.63 -8.46 2.32
CA GLN A 8 -22.69 -7.83 1.00
C GLN A 8 -21.25 -7.72 0.51
N ASN A 9 -20.95 -8.37 -0.61
CA ASN A 9 -19.70 -8.15 -1.32
C ASN A 9 -19.50 -6.65 -1.48
N PRO A 10 -18.33 -6.11 -1.10
CA PRO A 10 -18.11 -4.68 -1.16
C PRO A 10 -18.37 -4.15 -2.57
N THR A 11 -19.22 -3.15 -2.68
CA THR A 11 -19.53 -2.51 -3.96
C THR A 11 -18.30 -1.80 -4.49
N PHE A 12 -17.94 -2.09 -5.74
CA PHE A 12 -16.87 -1.42 -6.46
C PHE A 12 -17.45 -0.53 -7.55
N ILE A 13 -16.82 0.63 -7.75
CA ILE A 13 -17.06 1.47 -8.92
C ILE A 13 -15.91 1.30 -9.93
N THR A 14 -16.13 1.71 -11.18
CA THR A 14 -15.07 1.69 -12.20
C THR A 14 -14.09 2.86 -12.01
N LEU A 15 -12.94 2.78 -12.67
CA LEU A 15 -11.94 3.84 -12.63
C LEU A 15 -12.46 5.14 -13.26
N GLU A 16 -13.24 5.02 -14.34
CA GLU A 16 -13.84 6.15 -15.05
C GLU A 16 -14.79 6.92 -14.13
N VAL A 17 -15.71 6.20 -13.48
CA VAL A 17 -16.62 6.79 -12.49
C VAL A 17 -15.84 7.44 -11.36
N ALA A 18 -14.81 6.79 -10.85
CA ALA A 18 -13.98 7.35 -9.80
C ALA A 18 -13.22 8.60 -10.22
N ALA A 19 -12.80 8.69 -11.48
CA ALA A 19 -12.10 9.87 -12.02
C ALA A 19 -13.00 11.07 -12.20
N GLU A 20 -14.30 10.86 -12.46
CA GLU A 20 -15.30 11.93 -12.60
C GLU A 20 -15.81 12.44 -11.23
N MET A 21 -15.60 11.69 -10.16
CA MET A 21 -15.97 12.12 -8.81
C MET A 21 -15.01 13.18 -8.28
N ASN A 22 -15.57 14.30 -7.83
CA ASN A 22 -14.82 15.45 -7.28
C ASN A 22 -14.78 15.45 -5.75
N THR A 23 -15.33 14.43 -5.09
CA THR A 23 -15.45 14.38 -3.63
C THR A 23 -15.06 13.01 -3.07
N GLY A 24 -14.59 13.02 -1.82
CA GLY A 24 -14.28 11.82 -1.04
C GLY A 24 -12.97 11.14 -1.43
N THR A 25 -12.63 10.10 -0.69
CA THR A 25 -11.43 9.29 -0.92
C THR A 25 -11.79 8.02 -1.67
N ARG A 26 -11.12 7.77 -2.79
CA ARG A 26 -11.33 6.62 -3.69
C ARG A 26 -10.02 5.88 -3.84
N ILE A 27 -10.03 4.56 -3.63
CA ILE A 27 -8.81 3.74 -3.64
C ILE A 27 -9.03 2.53 -4.53
N THR A 28 -8.06 2.24 -5.39
CA THR A 28 -8.14 1.08 -6.28
C THR A 28 -7.75 -0.21 -5.57
N PHE A 29 -8.53 -1.27 -5.82
CA PHE A 29 -8.30 -2.63 -5.33
C PHE A 29 -8.58 -3.66 -6.43
N VAL A 30 -7.98 -4.82 -6.32
CA VAL A 30 -8.33 -6.01 -7.12
C VAL A 30 -9.19 -6.92 -6.24
N PRO A 31 -10.47 -7.16 -6.58
CA PRO A 31 -11.34 -8.04 -5.79
C PRO A 31 -10.73 -9.43 -5.62
N GLY A 32 -10.78 -9.95 -4.39
CA GLY A 32 -10.24 -11.28 -4.07
C GLY A 32 -8.72 -11.38 -4.01
N VAL A 33 -7.98 -10.29 -4.25
CA VAL A 33 -6.51 -10.26 -4.15
C VAL A 33 -6.09 -9.44 -2.95
N GLN A 34 -5.39 -10.07 -2.03
CA GLN A 34 -4.76 -9.39 -0.88
C GLN A 34 -3.41 -8.81 -1.34
N ALA A 35 -3.45 -7.62 -1.94
CA ALA A 35 -2.25 -6.90 -2.35
C ALA A 35 -1.72 -6.07 -1.18
N LEU A 36 -0.50 -6.35 -0.72
CA LEU A 36 0.09 -5.77 0.49
C LEU A 36 -0.10 -4.24 0.58
N TYR A 37 0.30 -3.50 -0.43
CA TYR A 37 0.19 -2.03 -0.41
C TYR A 37 -1.27 -1.54 -0.34
N ALA A 38 -2.21 -2.25 -1.02
CA ALA A 38 -3.61 -1.87 -1.00
C ALA A 38 -4.27 -2.20 0.35
N GLU A 39 -3.95 -3.36 0.93
CA GLU A 39 -4.43 -3.75 2.26
C GLU A 39 -3.87 -2.82 3.35
N ALA A 40 -2.58 -2.49 3.28
CA ALA A 40 -1.98 -1.54 4.22
C ALA A 40 -2.64 -0.17 4.14
N LEU A 41 -2.81 0.40 2.94
CA LEU A 41 -3.51 1.69 2.78
C LEU A 41 -4.95 1.65 3.29
N LYS A 42 -5.67 0.54 3.03
CA LYS A 42 -7.02 0.33 3.59
C LYS A 42 -7.01 0.37 5.12
N ASN A 43 -6.05 -0.31 5.75
CA ASN A 43 -5.92 -0.34 7.21
C ASN A 43 -5.49 1.03 7.77
N ILE A 44 -4.61 1.75 7.09
CA ILE A 44 -4.30 3.14 7.42
C ILE A 44 -5.56 4.00 7.40
N CYS A 45 -6.36 3.93 6.33
CA CYS A 45 -7.62 4.66 6.24
C CYS A 45 -8.60 4.27 7.35
N PHE A 46 -8.65 2.99 7.73
CA PHE A 46 -9.46 2.53 8.86
C PHE A 46 -9.01 3.16 10.18
N VAL A 47 -7.72 3.12 10.51
CA VAL A 47 -7.14 3.73 11.72
C VAL A 47 -7.38 5.25 11.74
N LYS A 48 -7.23 5.89 10.59
CA LYS A 48 -7.46 7.34 10.41
C LYS A 48 -8.94 7.71 10.28
N GLN A 49 -9.85 6.74 10.33
CA GLN A 49 -11.30 6.93 10.18
C GLN A 49 -11.68 7.67 8.88
N ILE A 50 -10.98 7.37 7.80
CA ILE A 50 -11.23 7.94 6.48
C ILE A 50 -12.24 7.04 5.74
N PRO A 51 -13.45 7.53 5.39
CA PRO A 51 -14.35 6.79 4.52
C PRO A 51 -13.74 6.60 3.12
N ILE A 52 -13.78 5.38 2.60
CA ILE A 52 -13.23 5.07 1.29
C ILE A 52 -14.27 4.50 0.34
N THR A 53 -14.24 4.94 -0.91
CA THR A 53 -14.94 4.30 -2.03
C THR A 53 -13.96 3.35 -2.73
N ARG A 54 -14.38 2.09 -2.90
CA ARG A 54 -13.56 1.08 -3.56
C ARG A 54 -13.68 1.16 -5.07
N VAL A 55 -12.54 1.20 -5.74
CA VAL A 55 -12.45 1.31 -7.20
C VAL A 55 -11.81 0.04 -7.77
N LEU A 56 -12.36 -0.47 -8.88
CA LEU A 56 -11.75 -1.58 -9.59
C LEU A 56 -10.40 -1.19 -10.16
N HIS A 57 -9.33 -1.87 -9.75
CA HIS A 57 -8.02 -1.70 -10.35
C HIS A 57 -7.93 -2.52 -11.64
N PRO A 58 -7.60 -1.91 -12.79
CA PRO A 58 -7.48 -2.64 -14.03
C PRO A 58 -6.30 -3.62 -13.97
N LEU A 59 -6.56 -4.87 -14.35
CA LEU A 59 -5.52 -5.91 -14.39
C LEU A 59 -4.52 -5.63 -15.51
N MET A 60 -3.28 -6.08 -15.33
CA MET A 60 -2.27 -6.03 -16.39
C MET A 60 -2.67 -6.89 -17.60
N GLY A 61 -2.22 -6.50 -18.77
CA GLY A 61 -2.36 -7.24 -20.02
C GLY A 61 -3.25 -6.57 -21.05
N ILE A 62 -3.31 -7.20 -22.20
CA ILE A 62 -4.09 -6.72 -23.34
C ILE A 62 -5.52 -7.25 -23.24
N ASP A 63 -6.48 -6.41 -23.47
CA ASP A 63 -7.87 -6.81 -23.62
C ASP A 63 -8.04 -7.58 -24.93
N LYS A 64 -8.65 -8.75 -24.84
CA LYS A 64 -8.79 -9.67 -25.99
C LYS A 64 -9.82 -9.21 -27.00
N GLU A 65 -10.77 -8.39 -26.59
CA GLU A 65 -11.88 -7.92 -27.45
C GLU A 65 -11.47 -6.63 -28.17
N THR A 66 -10.81 -5.70 -27.46
CA THR A 66 -10.44 -4.40 -28.02
C THR A 66 -9.00 -4.34 -28.54
N GLY A 67 -8.12 -5.24 -28.08
CA GLY A 67 -6.69 -5.20 -28.40
C GLY A 67 -5.92 -4.11 -27.65
N GLU A 68 -6.55 -3.41 -26.70
CA GLU A 68 -5.95 -2.31 -25.94
C GLU A 68 -5.33 -2.80 -24.62
N ASP A 69 -4.37 -2.04 -24.12
CA ASP A 69 -3.83 -2.26 -22.77
C ASP A 69 -4.91 -1.94 -21.73
N ARG A 70 -5.26 -2.91 -20.91
CA ARG A 70 -6.28 -2.76 -19.85
C ARG A 70 -5.94 -1.67 -18.85
N GLN A 71 -4.68 -1.31 -18.69
CA GLN A 71 -4.22 -0.25 -17.79
C GLN A 71 -4.07 1.11 -18.46
N ALA A 72 -4.44 1.25 -19.74
CA ALA A 72 -4.29 2.51 -20.49
C ALA A 72 -4.98 3.70 -19.81
N ASN A 73 -6.23 3.53 -19.35
CA ASN A 73 -6.97 4.59 -18.66
C ASN A 73 -6.31 4.97 -17.33
N LEU A 74 -5.83 3.98 -16.56
CA LEU A 74 -5.10 4.24 -15.32
C LEU A 74 -3.80 4.99 -15.59
N TYR A 75 -3.05 4.57 -16.61
CA TYR A 75 -1.82 5.25 -17.02
C TYR A 75 -2.08 6.68 -17.50
N ASN A 76 -3.14 6.89 -18.27
CA ASN A 76 -3.52 8.23 -18.73
C ASN A 76 -3.86 9.17 -17.57
N LEU A 77 -4.55 8.65 -16.56
CA LEU A 77 -4.96 9.40 -15.37
C LEU A 77 -3.76 9.72 -14.44
N THR A 78 -2.84 8.77 -14.25
CA THR A 78 -1.86 8.83 -13.16
C THR A 78 -0.40 8.83 -13.63
N LYS A 79 -0.16 8.51 -14.90
CA LYS A 79 1.17 8.21 -15.49
C LYS A 79 1.88 7.01 -14.85
N GLN A 80 1.11 6.18 -14.15
CA GLN A 80 1.57 4.95 -13.50
C GLN A 80 0.50 3.87 -13.61
N THR A 81 0.87 2.62 -13.31
CA THR A 81 -0.05 1.48 -13.23
C THR A 81 0.02 0.80 -11.87
N SER A 82 0.35 1.56 -10.84
CA SER A 82 0.56 1.04 -9.48
C SER A 82 -0.75 0.75 -8.76
N LEU A 83 -0.74 -0.31 -7.97
CA LEU A 83 -1.79 -0.69 -7.02
C LEU A 83 -1.26 -0.48 -5.60
N PRO A 84 -1.96 0.27 -4.73
CA PRO A 84 -3.16 1.04 -5.01
C PRO A 84 -2.88 2.40 -5.65
N THR A 85 -3.88 2.94 -6.33
CA THR A 85 -3.98 4.37 -6.63
C THR A 85 -4.99 4.99 -5.66
N MET A 86 -4.64 6.10 -5.05
CA MET A 86 -5.50 6.88 -4.15
C MET A 86 -5.87 8.20 -4.82
N LEU A 87 -7.17 8.46 -4.94
CA LEU A 87 -7.76 9.71 -5.38
C LEU A 87 -8.43 10.37 -4.19
N HIS A 88 -8.29 11.68 -4.04
CA HIS A 88 -8.95 12.44 -2.99
C HIS A 88 -9.38 13.79 -3.53
N GLU A 89 -10.68 14.10 -3.35
CA GLU A 89 -11.29 15.32 -3.88
C GLU A 89 -10.88 15.57 -5.36
N GLU A 90 -10.55 16.78 -5.74
CA GLU A 90 -10.01 17.15 -7.05
C GLU A 90 -8.48 17.14 -7.12
N GLU A 91 -7.81 16.58 -6.10
CA GLU A 91 -6.36 16.57 -6.04
C GLU A 91 -5.74 15.58 -7.02
N ARG A 92 -4.44 15.77 -7.29
CA ARG A 92 -3.69 14.81 -8.10
C ARG A 92 -3.72 13.41 -7.49
N PRO A 93 -3.74 12.35 -8.29
CA PRO A 93 -3.63 10.97 -7.79
C PRO A 93 -2.34 10.72 -7.00
N ARG A 94 -2.40 9.86 -5.99
CA ARG A 94 -1.23 9.36 -5.24
C ARG A 94 -1.04 7.87 -5.54
N ASN A 95 0.16 7.52 -5.97
CA ASN A 95 0.53 6.15 -6.34
C ASN A 95 1.69 5.60 -5.52
N VAL A 96 2.33 6.43 -4.69
CA VAL A 96 3.49 6.07 -3.88
C VAL A 96 3.07 6.00 -2.42
N TRP A 97 3.48 4.94 -1.72
CA TRP A 97 3.10 4.67 -0.34
C TRP A 97 3.33 5.84 0.62
N ILE A 98 4.46 6.54 0.50
CA ILE A 98 4.80 7.67 1.37
C ILE A 98 3.89 8.88 1.15
N GLU A 99 3.46 9.14 -0.08
CA GLU A 99 2.51 10.21 -0.38
C GLU A 99 1.09 9.84 0.08
N GLN A 100 0.72 8.55 -0.04
CA GLN A 100 -0.55 8.04 0.44
C GLN A 100 -0.63 8.11 1.96
N LEU A 101 0.44 7.75 2.67
CA LEU A 101 0.55 7.88 4.12
C LEU A 101 0.43 9.35 4.57
N ALA A 102 1.16 10.25 3.92
CA ALA A 102 1.12 11.68 4.25
C ALA A 102 -0.28 12.28 4.04
N LEU A 103 -0.95 11.91 2.94
CA LEU A 103 -2.33 12.35 2.69
C LEU A 103 -3.29 11.77 3.73
N ALA A 104 -3.20 10.48 4.04
CA ALA A 104 -4.05 9.85 5.05
C ALA A 104 -3.88 10.50 6.43
N GLU A 105 -2.65 10.87 6.79
CA GLU A 105 -2.39 11.60 8.03
C GLU A 105 -3.06 12.97 8.03
N GLN A 106 -3.01 13.67 6.91
CA GLN A 106 -3.57 15.02 6.76
C GLN A 106 -5.11 15.02 6.79
N ILE A 107 -5.76 14.05 6.13
CA ILE A 107 -7.23 14.02 5.98
C ILE A 107 -7.94 13.15 7.01
N GLY A 108 -7.19 12.51 7.89
CA GLY A 108 -7.73 11.69 8.98
C GLY A 108 -8.70 12.46 9.88
N ALA A 109 -9.65 11.75 10.46
CA ALA A 109 -10.60 12.38 11.39
C ALA A 109 -9.86 13.06 12.55
N PRO A 110 -10.35 14.21 13.08
CA PRO A 110 -9.63 14.98 14.10
C PRO A 110 -9.30 14.23 15.40
N LYS A 111 -10.03 13.15 15.68
CA LYS A 111 -9.80 12.30 16.86
C LYS A 111 -9.10 10.99 16.53
N SER A 112 -8.73 10.76 15.28
CA SER A 112 -7.94 9.57 14.92
C SER A 112 -6.51 9.70 15.46
N PRO A 113 -5.86 8.59 15.86
CA PRO A 113 -4.48 8.65 16.32
C PRO A 113 -3.56 9.08 15.18
N SER A 114 -2.50 9.84 15.50
CA SER A 114 -1.37 9.99 14.58
C SER A 114 -0.65 8.65 14.46
N ILE A 115 -0.32 8.27 13.24
CA ILE A 115 0.52 7.09 12.95
C ILE A 115 1.89 7.47 12.43
N ILE A 116 2.19 8.78 12.45
CA ILE A 116 3.53 9.35 12.22
C ILE A 116 4.00 9.92 13.55
N PRO A 117 5.07 9.40 14.18
CA PRO A 117 5.58 9.90 15.45
C PRO A 117 5.90 11.40 15.45
N GLU A 118 5.65 12.06 16.57
CA GLU A 118 6.02 13.47 16.75
C GLU A 118 7.53 13.66 16.88
N SER A 119 8.23 12.75 17.61
CA SER A 119 9.69 12.76 17.70
C SER A 119 10.34 12.61 16.33
N PHE A 120 11.29 13.47 16.01
CA PHE A 120 12.02 13.40 14.74
C PHE A 120 12.84 12.12 14.62
N GLU A 121 13.39 11.61 15.71
CA GLU A 121 14.16 10.37 15.76
C GLU A 121 13.27 9.17 15.44
N LEU A 122 12.14 9.01 16.13
CA LEU A 122 11.18 7.93 15.88
C LEU A 122 10.55 8.04 14.48
N ARG A 123 10.29 9.27 14.03
CA ARG A 123 9.77 9.51 12.66
C ARG A 123 10.76 9.08 11.59
N ALA A 124 12.05 9.43 11.75
CA ALA A 124 13.11 9.01 10.83
C ALA A 124 13.26 7.49 10.83
N GLU A 125 13.21 6.86 12.00
CA GLU A 125 13.26 5.40 12.14
C GLU A 125 12.04 4.73 11.49
N MET A 126 10.84 5.23 11.72
CA MET A 126 9.60 4.74 11.09
C MET A 126 9.71 4.76 9.56
N TYR A 127 10.08 5.89 8.97
CA TYR A 127 10.22 5.99 7.52
C TYR A 127 11.34 5.09 6.98
N GLY A 128 12.45 4.94 7.72
CA GLY A 128 13.53 4.02 7.38
C GLY A 128 13.07 2.57 7.34
N LEU A 129 12.34 2.11 8.37
CA LEU A 129 11.78 0.75 8.42
C LEU A 129 10.69 0.54 7.35
N CYS A 130 9.80 1.52 7.15
CA CYS A 130 8.85 1.46 6.04
C CYS A 130 9.55 1.33 4.68
N ALA A 131 10.66 2.05 4.46
CA ALA A 131 11.43 1.95 3.23
C ALA A 131 12.08 0.56 3.07
N ILE A 132 12.63 -0.03 4.14
CA ILE A 132 13.18 -1.39 4.13
C ILE A 132 12.10 -2.41 3.73
N ILE A 133 10.85 -2.19 4.09
CA ILE A 133 9.73 -3.07 3.73
C ILE A 133 9.24 -2.79 2.30
N LEU A 134 8.97 -1.54 1.96
CA LEU A 134 8.10 -1.14 0.84
C LEU A 134 8.83 -0.52 -0.35
N ALA A 135 9.95 0.18 -0.12
CA ALA A 135 10.59 0.93 -1.18
C ALA A 135 11.24 0.03 -2.23
N GLU A 136 11.67 0.65 -3.33
CA GLU A 136 12.49 -0.03 -4.34
C GLU A 136 13.71 -0.64 -3.66
N ASP A 137 14.02 -1.89 -4.03
CA ASP A 137 15.03 -2.72 -3.39
C ASP A 137 14.74 -3.15 -1.94
N GLY A 138 13.57 -2.82 -1.39
CA GLY A 138 13.08 -3.31 -0.09
C GLY A 138 12.58 -4.75 -0.12
N LEU A 139 12.09 -5.23 1.03
CA LEU A 139 11.61 -6.61 1.22
C LEU A 139 10.59 -7.03 0.15
N VAL A 140 9.49 -6.26 0.04
CA VAL A 140 8.37 -6.60 -0.86
C VAL A 140 8.78 -6.50 -2.33
N TRP A 141 9.64 -5.56 -2.67
CA TRP A 141 10.18 -5.41 -4.01
C TRP A 141 11.02 -6.63 -4.42
N ASN A 142 11.96 -7.03 -3.57
CA ASN A 142 12.80 -8.19 -3.81
C ASN A 142 11.99 -9.50 -3.89
N MET A 143 10.92 -9.66 -3.10
CA MET A 143 10.02 -10.82 -3.22
C MET A 143 9.35 -10.91 -4.60
N ARG A 144 9.07 -9.80 -5.27
CA ARG A 144 8.41 -9.76 -6.59
C ARG A 144 9.34 -10.10 -7.73
N ILE A 145 10.63 -9.80 -7.61
CA ILE A 145 11.64 -10.08 -8.64
C ILE A 145 12.29 -11.46 -8.51
N LEU A 146 11.84 -12.32 -7.61
CA LEU A 146 12.37 -13.69 -7.48
C LEU A 146 12.12 -14.53 -8.73
N ASN A 147 11.04 -14.27 -9.46
CA ASN A 147 10.65 -15.06 -10.62
C ASN A 147 10.41 -14.19 -11.86
N ASP A 148 10.79 -14.72 -13.02
CA ASP A 148 10.46 -14.12 -14.31
C ASP A 148 8.98 -14.32 -14.64
N GLY A 149 8.20 -13.26 -14.46
CA GLY A 149 6.79 -13.21 -14.75
C GLY A 149 6.34 -11.78 -14.98
N PRO A 150 5.07 -11.53 -15.39
CA PRO A 150 4.58 -10.18 -15.66
C PRO A 150 4.82 -9.22 -14.49
N LEU A 151 4.63 -9.69 -13.27
CA LEU A 151 4.85 -8.90 -12.06
C LEU A 151 6.34 -8.67 -11.82
N GLY A 152 7.18 -9.70 -11.91
CA GLY A 152 8.62 -9.56 -11.76
C GLY A 152 9.22 -8.56 -12.76
N ARG A 153 8.83 -8.66 -14.04
CA ARG A 153 9.26 -7.73 -15.09
C ARG A 153 8.84 -6.29 -14.81
N LYS A 154 7.63 -6.09 -14.31
CA LYS A 154 7.16 -4.76 -13.88
C LYS A 154 8.02 -4.16 -12.78
N TYR A 155 8.59 -4.99 -11.90
CA TYR A 155 9.46 -4.60 -10.79
C TYR A 155 10.96 -4.69 -11.09
N GLY A 156 11.34 -4.83 -12.37
CA GLY A 156 12.74 -4.81 -12.79
C GLY A 156 13.45 -6.16 -12.66
N TYR A 157 12.75 -7.27 -12.85
CA TYR A 157 13.36 -8.58 -12.91
C TYR A 157 14.54 -8.60 -13.92
N SER A 158 15.64 -9.16 -13.46
CA SER A 158 16.76 -9.64 -14.27
C SER A 158 17.37 -10.84 -13.56
N GLU A 159 18.12 -11.67 -14.26
CA GLU A 159 18.81 -12.82 -13.64
C GLU A 159 19.71 -12.39 -12.48
N SER A 160 20.45 -11.28 -12.65
CA SER A 160 21.30 -10.71 -11.60
C SER A 160 20.49 -10.21 -10.40
N ALA A 161 19.41 -9.47 -10.63
CA ALA A 161 18.55 -8.97 -9.57
C ALA A 161 17.88 -10.12 -8.81
N SER A 162 17.32 -11.09 -9.52
CA SER A 162 16.69 -12.29 -8.94
C SER A 162 17.69 -13.11 -8.12
N SER A 163 18.92 -13.29 -8.61
CA SER A 163 19.98 -14.03 -7.89
C SER A 163 20.39 -13.35 -6.58
N SER A 164 20.37 -12.02 -6.52
CA SER A 164 20.73 -11.25 -5.30
C SER A 164 19.55 -11.07 -4.31
N ALA A 165 18.31 -11.17 -4.78
CA ALA A 165 17.11 -10.91 -4.01
C ALA A 165 16.98 -11.73 -2.70
N PRO A 166 17.29 -13.05 -2.66
CA PRO A 166 17.19 -13.82 -1.42
C PRO A 166 18.05 -13.26 -0.28
N ALA A 167 19.27 -12.82 -0.57
CA ALA A 167 20.16 -12.24 0.44
C ALA A 167 19.60 -10.91 0.96
N LYS A 168 19.05 -10.07 0.08
CA LYS A 168 18.41 -8.81 0.47
C LYS A 168 17.15 -9.01 1.31
N ILE A 169 16.31 -9.98 0.96
CA ILE A 169 15.14 -10.38 1.75
C ILE A 169 15.56 -10.80 3.16
N ILE A 170 16.57 -11.68 3.27
CA ILE A 170 17.08 -12.14 4.58
C ILE A 170 17.62 -10.96 5.39
N ASN A 171 18.33 -10.03 4.77
CA ASN A 171 18.88 -8.88 5.47
C ASN A 171 17.76 -7.93 5.97
N ALA A 172 16.73 -7.67 5.17
CA ALA A 172 15.58 -6.89 5.59
C ALA A 172 14.86 -7.55 6.78
N LEU A 173 14.61 -8.86 6.72
CA LEU A 173 14.00 -9.61 7.82
C LEU A 173 14.85 -9.59 9.10
N LYS A 174 16.19 -9.65 9.00
CA LYS A 174 17.08 -9.53 10.17
C LYS A 174 16.99 -8.16 10.83
N VAL A 175 16.84 -7.08 10.05
CA VAL A 175 16.66 -5.73 10.62
C VAL A 175 15.35 -5.66 11.40
N ILE A 176 14.26 -6.19 10.84
CA ILE A 176 12.95 -6.22 11.49
C ILE A 176 12.99 -7.09 12.76
N ASP A 177 13.58 -8.28 12.68
CA ASP A 177 13.73 -9.19 13.83
C ASP A 177 14.54 -8.56 14.98
N ALA A 178 15.67 -7.91 14.66
CA ALA A 178 16.48 -7.21 15.64
C ALA A 178 15.68 -6.06 16.31
N LYS A 179 14.87 -5.36 15.53
CA LYS A 179 14.03 -4.28 16.06
C LYS A 179 12.93 -4.81 16.97
N LEU A 180 12.24 -5.88 16.56
CA LEU A 180 11.24 -6.55 17.41
C LEU A 180 11.82 -6.99 18.75
N LYS A 181 13.00 -7.61 18.75
CA LYS A 181 13.69 -8.02 19.98
C LYS A 181 14.03 -6.85 20.89
N SER A 182 14.53 -5.74 20.33
CA SER A 182 14.81 -4.55 21.13
C SER A 182 13.55 -3.91 21.74
N GLN A 183 12.43 -3.98 21.04
CA GLN A 183 11.15 -3.49 21.55
C GLN A 183 10.55 -4.42 22.61
N GLU A 184 10.74 -5.73 22.49
CA GLU A 184 10.36 -6.71 23.49
C GLU A 184 11.09 -6.46 24.83
N GLU A 185 12.40 -6.15 24.79
CA GLU A 185 13.19 -5.76 25.96
C GLU A 185 12.65 -4.49 26.66
N LEU A 186 12.01 -3.59 25.89
CA LEU A 186 11.36 -2.39 26.40
C LEU A 186 9.89 -2.63 26.80
N ASN A 187 9.38 -3.86 26.69
CA ASN A 187 7.97 -4.22 26.88
C ASN A 187 7.01 -3.45 25.94
N SER A 188 7.48 -2.99 24.80
CA SER A 188 6.62 -2.39 23.78
C SER A 188 5.95 -3.46 22.92
N LYS A 189 4.73 -3.16 22.47
CA LYS A 189 3.94 -3.99 21.53
C LYS A 189 4.09 -3.54 20.07
N PHE A 190 4.83 -2.48 19.85
CA PHE A 190 4.97 -1.81 18.54
C PHE A 190 6.40 -1.95 18.04
N LEU A 191 6.59 -1.85 16.75
CA LEU A 191 7.90 -1.99 16.12
C LEU A 191 8.84 -0.83 16.45
N ILE A 192 8.28 0.35 16.78
CA ILE A 192 9.01 1.52 17.29
C ILE A 192 8.21 2.20 18.41
N GLY A 193 8.92 2.81 19.36
CA GLY A 193 8.28 3.55 20.45
C GLY A 193 7.29 2.70 21.26
N ASP A 194 6.24 3.34 21.77
CA ASP A 194 5.21 2.77 22.62
C ASP A 194 3.77 3.00 22.11
N GLU A 195 3.64 3.56 20.92
CA GLU A 195 2.38 3.83 20.23
C GLU A 195 2.37 3.23 18.82
N LEU A 196 1.15 2.97 18.31
CA LEU A 196 0.94 2.49 16.94
C LEU A 196 1.50 3.49 15.93
N SER A 197 2.33 3.01 15.03
CA SER A 197 2.87 3.80 13.94
C SER A 197 2.58 3.18 12.56
N ALA A 198 2.83 3.91 11.49
CA ALA A 198 2.60 3.40 10.13
C ALA A 198 3.38 2.12 9.84
N VAL A 199 4.56 1.93 10.42
CA VAL A 199 5.37 0.72 10.18
C VAL A 199 4.74 -0.54 10.78
N ASP A 200 3.89 -0.43 11.80
CA ASP A 200 3.15 -1.55 12.37
C ASP A 200 1.98 -2.00 11.49
N ILE A 201 1.57 -1.17 10.52
CA ILE A 201 0.47 -1.44 9.59
C ILE A 201 0.98 -2.03 8.27
N TYR A 202 2.19 -1.67 7.86
CA TYR A 202 2.83 -2.17 6.65
C TYR A 202 3.46 -3.55 6.86
#